data_c18a1abd846e8e15bb0eb212ef8ab989
#
_entry.id   c18a1abd846e8e15bb0eb212ef8ab989
#
_cell.length_a   1.000
_cell.length_b   1.000
_cell.length_c   1.000
_cell.angle_alpha   90.00
_cell.angle_beta   90.00
_cell.angle_gamma   90.00
#
_symmetry.space_group_name_H-M   'P 1'
#
loop_
_entity.id
_entity.type
_entity.pdbx_description
1 polymer ?
#
loop_
_entity_poly.entity_id
_entity_poly.type
_entity_poly.pdbx_seq_one_letter_code
_entity_poly.pdbx_strand_id
1 'polypeptide(L)'
;MKKNKSILLSTPYLIWMVVFTLIPLGVVCYYALTDPSTGEFSLVNLRGLNLYWGVLWQSIFYAVASAFICLLLGYPMAYYIAHRSQTAQKFLYMLVMLPMCMSFLLRTLAWVGLLQDTGIINSFLARLGLPRLTLIRTPAAVVLGMVYNYLPFMILPIYSNINQICRRINSTGHFYADDIAELKERQGEIWQLLKSSQSEEL
;
A
#
# COMPACT_ATOMS: atom_id res chain seq x y z
N MET A 1 24.81 -6.11 -31.74
CA MET A 1 23.52 -6.46 -32.40
C MET A 1 22.42 -6.99 -31.48
N LYS A 2 22.62 -7.19 -30.16
CA LYS A 2 21.55 -7.67 -29.22
C LYS A 2 20.57 -6.56 -28.76
N LYS A 3 20.95 -5.29 -28.76
CA LYS A 3 20.14 -4.17 -28.23
C LYS A 3 18.89 -3.86 -29.09
N ASN A 4 18.94 -4.09 -30.40
CA ASN A 4 17.81 -3.78 -31.29
C ASN A 4 16.68 -4.83 -31.25
N LYS A 5 16.99 -6.08 -30.88
CA LYS A 5 15.97 -7.13 -30.75
C LYS A 5 15.05 -6.94 -29.55
N SER A 6 15.57 -6.42 -28.42
CA SER A 6 14.75 -6.14 -27.23
C SER A 6 13.82 -4.96 -27.47
N ILE A 7 14.24 -3.95 -28.23
CA ILE A 7 13.39 -2.81 -28.59
C ILE A 7 12.23 -3.29 -29.49
N LEU A 8 12.51 -4.15 -30.47
CA LEU A 8 11.49 -4.68 -31.38
C LEU A 8 10.43 -5.53 -30.64
N LEU A 9 10.83 -6.30 -29.61
CA LEU A 9 9.89 -7.05 -28.76
C LEU A 9 9.03 -6.15 -27.87
N SER A 10 9.55 -4.98 -27.46
CA SER A 10 8.82 -4.04 -26.61
C SER A 10 7.91 -3.10 -27.41
N THR A 11 8.10 -3.02 -28.74
CA THR A 11 7.34 -2.10 -29.62
C THR A 11 5.82 -2.27 -29.53
N PRO A 12 5.23 -3.49 -29.60
CA PRO A 12 3.79 -3.65 -29.51
C PRO A 12 3.21 -3.18 -28.17
N TYR A 13 3.95 -3.40 -27.06
CA TYR A 13 3.55 -2.91 -25.75
C TYR A 13 3.62 -1.38 -25.67
N LEU A 14 4.69 -0.76 -26.21
CA LEU A 14 4.81 0.69 -26.24
C LEU A 14 3.72 1.35 -27.08
N ILE A 15 3.39 0.77 -28.25
CA ILE A 15 2.29 1.27 -29.09
C ILE A 15 0.97 1.19 -28.33
N TRP A 16 0.67 0.06 -27.70
CA TRP A 16 -0.52 -0.12 -26.88
C TRP A 16 -0.61 0.92 -25.76
N MET A 17 0.47 1.09 -24.98
CA MET A 17 0.52 2.05 -23.89
C MET A 17 0.32 3.49 -24.38
N VAL A 18 0.99 3.89 -25.47
CA VAL A 18 0.86 5.21 -26.08
C VAL A 18 -0.57 5.46 -26.56
N VAL A 19 -1.17 4.52 -27.30
CA VAL A 19 -2.53 4.65 -27.83
C VAL A 19 -3.54 4.77 -26.69
N PHE A 20 -3.50 3.85 -25.72
CA PHE A 20 -4.50 3.84 -24.64
C PHE A 20 -4.29 4.91 -23.57
N THR A 21 -3.13 5.54 -23.51
CA THR A 21 -2.85 6.64 -22.57
C THR A 21 -2.95 8.00 -23.23
N LEU A 22 -2.32 8.19 -24.40
CA LEU A 22 -2.25 9.51 -25.03
C LEU A 22 -3.54 9.89 -25.76
N ILE A 23 -4.27 8.94 -26.35
CA ILE A 23 -5.52 9.25 -27.03
C ILE A 23 -6.58 9.77 -26.04
N PRO A 24 -6.91 9.08 -24.93
CA PRO A 24 -7.87 9.60 -23.95
C PRO A 24 -7.40 10.94 -23.35
N LEU A 25 -6.10 11.08 -23.06
CA LEU A 25 -5.56 12.33 -22.55
C LEU A 25 -5.70 13.48 -23.57
N GLY A 26 -5.42 13.20 -24.85
CA GLY A 26 -5.62 14.16 -25.94
C GLY A 26 -7.08 14.58 -26.09
N VAL A 27 -8.01 13.64 -25.97
CA VAL A 27 -9.46 13.92 -25.99
C VAL A 27 -9.85 14.82 -24.81
N VAL A 28 -9.36 14.53 -23.60
CA VAL A 28 -9.61 15.38 -22.42
C VAL A 28 -9.03 16.78 -22.62
N CYS A 29 -7.81 16.90 -23.13
CA CYS A 29 -7.20 18.20 -23.44
C CYS A 29 -8.00 18.96 -24.51
N TYR A 30 -8.46 18.27 -25.54
CA TYR A 30 -9.28 18.88 -26.58
C TYR A 30 -10.59 19.47 -25.99
N TYR A 31 -11.33 18.70 -25.20
CA TYR A 31 -12.56 19.20 -24.57
C TYR A 31 -12.30 20.26 -23.50
N ALA A 32 -11.16 20.24 -22.82
CA ALA A 32 -10.79 21.26 -21.85
C ALA A 32 -10.53 22.62 -22.50
N LEU A 33 -10.04 22.61 -23.75
CA LEU A 33 -9.67 23.82 -24.50
C LEU A 33 -10.71 24.22 -25.55
N THR A 34 -11.83 23.52 -25.68
CA THR A 34 -12.88 23.78 -26.68
C THR A 34 -14.17 24.13 -25.96
N ASP A 35 -14.84 25.20 -26.40
CA ASP A 35 -16.16 25.55 -25.90
C ASP A 35 -17.21 24.56 -26.44
N PRO A 36 -17.98 23.88 -25.56
CA PRO A 36 -18.96 22.89 -25.98
C PRO A 36 -20.14 23.49 -26.79
N SER A 37 -20.33 24.82 -26.75
CA SER A 37 -21.43 25.50 -27.47
C SER A 37 -21.04 25.96 -28.89
N THR A 38 -19.79 26.39 -29.08
CA THR A 38 -19.33 26.97 -30.35
C THR A 38 -18.33 26.10 -31.09
N GLY A 39 -17.68 25.13 -30.41
CA GLY A 39 -16.63 24.29 -30.96
C GLY A 39 -15.31 25.01 -31.20
N GLU A 40 -15.22 26.29 -30.80
CA GLU A 40 -14.01 27.11 -30.98
C GLU A 40 -13.03 26.92 -29.81
N PHE A 41 -11.74 27.18 -30.07
CA PHE A 41 -10.73 27.18 -29.05
C PHE A 41 -10.99 28.28 -28.02
N SER A 42 -11.31 27.92 -26.80
CA SER A 42 -11.67 28.86 -25.73
C SER A 42 -11.11 28.40 -24.38
N LEU A 43 -10.60 29.34 -23.58
CA LEU A 43 -10.17 29.14 -22.21
C LEU A 43 -11.33 29.29 -21.20
N VAL A 44 -12.57 29.33 -21.66
CA VAL A 44 -13.76 29.52 -20.79
C VAL A 44 -13.85 28.41 -19.74
N ASN A 45 -13.61 27.17 -20.15
CA ASN A 45 -13.62 26.02 -19.24
C ASN A 45 -12.52 26.13 -18.15
N LEU A 46 -11.36 26.72 -18.48
CA LEU A 46 -10.27 26.96 -17.52
C LEU A 46 -10.56 28.13 -16.57
N ARG A 47 -11.30 29.14 -17.01
CA ARG A 47 -11.76 30.23 -16.14
C ARG A 47 -12.74 29.76 -15.08
N GLY A 48 -13.52 28.70 -15.38
CA GLY A 48 -14.42 28.06 -14.43
C GLY A 48 -13.72 27.29 -13.29
N LEU A 49 -12.41 27.05 -13.37
CA LEU A 49 -11.65 26.34 -12.32
C LEU A 49 -11.72 27.03 -10.96
N ASN A 50 -11.86 28.36 -10.90
CA ASN A 50 -12.02 29.08 -9.66
C ASN A 50 -13.26 28.63 -8.86
N LEU A 51 -14.32 28.17 -9.54
CA LEU A 51 -15.51 27.63 -8.89
C LEU A 51 -15.26 26.28 -8.22
N TYR A 52 -14.35 25.49 -8.78
CA TYR A 52 -14.01 24.15 -8.27
C TYR A 52 -12.84 24.14 -7.29
N TRP A 53 -12.19 25.29 -7.04
CA TRP A 53 -11.02 25.37 -6.16
C TRP A 53 -11.32 24.87 -4.74
N GLY A 54 -12.49 25.22 -4.21
CA GLY A 54 -12.95 24.75 -2.91
C GLY A 54 -13.10 23.24 -2.83
N VAL A 55 -13.67 22.63 -3.89
CA VAL A 55 -13.85 21.18 -3.97
C VAL A 55 -12.52 20.46 -4.10
N LEU A 56 -11.59 21.01 -4.89
CA LEU A 56 -10.22 20.45 -5.02
C LEU A 56 -9.50 20.45 -3.67
N TRP A 57 -9.53 21.58 -2.95
CA TRP A 57 -8.88 21.68 -1.65
C TRP A 57 -9.48 20.71 -0.62
N GLN A 58 -10.79 20.60 -0.59
CA GLN A 58 -11.51 19.67 0.25
C GLN A 58 -11.15 18.20 -0.08
N SER A 59 -11.05 17.85 -1.37
CA SER A 59 -10.64 16.51 -1.80
C SER A 59 -9.21 16.18 -1.38
N ILE A 60 -8.28 17.13 -1.50
CA ILE A 60 -6.89 16.97 -1.04
C ILE A 60 -6.87 16.73 0.47
N PHE A 61 -7.64 17.51 1.24
CA PHE A 61 -7.71 17.35 2.70
C PHE A 61 -8.21 15.94 3.09
N TYR A 62 -9.27 15.43 2.44
CA TYR A 62 -9.77 14.08 2.72
C TYR A 62 -8.79 13.00 2.30
N ALA A 63 -8.07 13.19 1.20
CA ALA A 63 -7.04 12.26 0.76
C ALA A 63 -5.88 12.17 1.77
N VAL A 64 -5.38 13.32 2.24
CA VAL A 64 -4.31 13.38 3.24
C VAL A 64 -4.76 12.77 4.57
N ALA A 65 -5.97 13.12 5.04
CA ALA A 65 -6.52 12.57 6.28
C ALA A 65 -6.66 11.05 6.19
N SER A 66 -7.20 10.53 5.08
CA SER A 66 -7.34 9.08 4.84
C SER A 66 -5.99 8.38 4.77
N ALA A 67 -5.01 8.98 4.09
CA ALA A 67 -3.66 8.41 3.99
C ALA A 67 -2.97 8.35 5.37
N PHE A 68 -3.13 9.39 6.18
CA PHE A 68 -2.59 9.42 7.55
C PHE A 68 -3.23 8.35 8.43
N ILE A 69 -4.55 8.17 8.38
CA ILE A 69 -5.26 7.13 9.12
C ILE A 69 -4.83 5.74 8.63
N CYS A 70 -4.70 5.54 7.31
CA CYS A 70 -4.20 4.28 6.75
C CYS A 70 -2.78 3.96 7.24
N LEU A 71 -1.91 4.95 7.33
CA LEU A 71 -0.56 4.76 7.86
C LEU A 71 -0.57 4.40 9.35
N LEU A 72 -1.36 5.13 10.14
CA LEU A 72 -1.50 4.91 11.58
C LEU A 72 -2.03 3.51 11.91
N LEU A 73 -2.96 3.00 11.14
CA LEU A 73 -3.51 1.65 11.30
C LEU A 73 -2.65 0.59 10.60
N GLY A 74 -2.14 0.90 9.42
CA GLY A 74 -1.40 -0.03 8.58
C GLY A 74 -0.03 -0.39 9.15
N TYR A 75 0.67 0.56 9.76
CA TYR A 75 2.00 0.31 10.33
C TYR A 75 1.97 -0.72 11.48
N PRO A 76 1.15 -0.56 12.54
CA PRO A 76 1.09 -1.55 13.61
C PRO A 76 0.60 -2.92 13.14
N MET A 77 -0.35 -2.95 12.19
CA MET A 77 -0.82 -4.22 11.61
C MET A 77 0.30 -4.92 10.83
N ALA A 78 1.02 -4.20 9.97
CA ALA A 78 2.14 -4.73 9.21
C ALA A 78 3.28 -5.23 10.12
N TYR A 79 3.58 -4.45 11.16
CA TYR A 79 4.58 -4.81 12.18
C TYR A 79 4.18 -6.09 12.91
N TYR A 80 2.92 -6.20 13.35
CA TYR A 80 2.40 -7.39 14.02
C TYR A 80 2.48 -8.63 13.13
N ILE A 81 2.12 -8.52 11.84
CA ILE A 81 2.20 -9.63 10.88
C ILE A 81 3.65 -10.08 10.70
N ALA A 82 4.59 -9.14 10.54
CA ALA A 82 6.00 -9.44 10.29
C ALA A 82 6.69 -10.23 11.42
N HIS A 83 6.21 -10.07 12.67
CA HIS A 83 6.80 -10.73 13.83
C HIS A 83 6.11 -12.06 14.21
N ARG A 84 5.17 -12.55 13.41
CA ARG A 84 4.52 -13.85 13.63
C ARG A 84 5.24 -15.00 12.93
N SER A 85 4.89 -16.24 13.30
CA SER A 85 5.39 -17.44 12.62
C SER A 85 5.04 -17.43 11.14
N GLN A 86 5.83 -18.08 10.30
CA GLN A 86 5.65 -18.07 8.84
C GLN A 86 4.24 -18.52 8.38
N THR A 87 3.65 -19.48 9.08
CA THR A 87 2.29 -19.95 8.79
C THR A 87 1.25 -18.87 9.12
N ALA A 88 1.39 -18.21 10.26
CA ALA A 88 0.51 -17.11 10.66
C ALA A 88 0.66 -15.89 9.74
N GLN A 89 1.89 -15.58 9.30
CA GLN A 89 2.13 -14.51 8.33
C GLN A 89 1.34 -14.74 7.04
N LYS A 90 1.42 -15.95 6.46
CA LYS A 90 0.70 -16.30 5.24
C LYS A 90 -0.81 -16.16 5.40
N PHE A 91 -1.35 -16.65 6.52
CA PHE A 91 -2.78 -16.56 6.82
C PHE A 91 -3.26 -15.11 6.99
N LEU A 92 -2.54 -14.32 7.80
CA LEU A 92 -2.87 -12.90 8.01
C LEU A 92 -2.73 -12.07 6.73
N TYR A 93 -1.71 -12.37 5.91
CA TYR A 93 -1.55 -11.76 4.59
C TYR A 93 -2.74 -12.04 3.68
N MET A 94 -3.21 -13.31 3.61
CA MET A 94 -4.41 -13.65 2.87
C MET A 94 -5.65 -12.92 3.40
N LEU A 95 -5.79 -12.79 4.72
CA LEU A 95 -6.91 -12.08 5.35
C LEU A 95 -6.93 -10.59 4.96
N VAL A 96 -5.78 -9.94 4.89
CA VAL A 96 -5.65 -8.54 4.43
C VAL A 96 -6.01 -8.41 2.95
N MET A 97 -5.69 -9.42 2.12
CA MET A 97 -6.02 -9.43 0.70
C MET A 97 -7.48 -9.75 0.40
N LEU A 98 -8.18 -10.43 1.32
CA LEU A 98 -9.55 -10.90 1.12
C LEU A 98 -10.53 -9.78 0.71
N PRO A 99 -10.52 -8.58 1.34
CA PRO A 99 -11.37 -7.47 0.91
C PRO A 99 -11.11 -7.03 -0.53
N MET A 100 -9.89 -7.19 -1.05
CA MET A 100 -9.54 -6.80 -2.43
C MET A 100 -10.12 -7.76 -3.47
N CYS A 101 -10.37 -9.02 -3.11
CA CYS A 101 -10.97 -10.02 -3.98
C CYS A 101 -12.46 -9.75 -4.27
N MET A 102 -13.11 -8.91 -3.45
CA MET A 102 -14.50 -8.52 -3.67
C MET A 102 -14.63 -7.41 -4.71
N SER A 103 -15.68 -7.46 -5.52
CA SER A 103 -16.00 -6.39 -6.46
C SER A 103 -16.15 -5.04 -5.73
N PHE A 104 -15.60 -3.98 -6.33
CA PHE A 104 -15.70 -2.62 -5.81
C PHE A 104 -17.17 -2.18 -5.62
N LEU A 105 -18.04 -2.54 -6.57
CA LEU A 105 -19.48 -2.21 -6.50
C LEU A 105 -20.16 -2.88 -5.29
N LEU A 106 -19.94 -4.17 -5.08
CA LEU A 106 -20.52 -4.90 -3.94
C LEU A 106 -20.05 -4.32 -2.62
N ARG A 107 -18.78 -3.95 -2.53
CA ARG A 107 -18.18 -3.31 -1.35
C ARG A 107 -18.83 -1.96 -1.06
N THR A 108 -18.98 -1.14 -2.10
CA THR A 108 -19.61 0.19 -1.97
C THR A 108 -21.08 0.07 -1.55
N LEU A 109 -21.83 -0.87 -2.15
CA LEU A 109 -23.22 -1.14 -1.77
C LEU A 109 -23.34 -1.63 -0.31
N ALA A 110 -22.42 -2.47 0.15
CA ALA A 110 -22.39 -2.90 1.53
C ALA A 110 -22.19 -1.72 2.50
N TRP A 111 -21.26 -0.81 2.18
CA TRP A 111 -21.04 0.42 2.96
C TRP A 111 -22.26 1.34 2.97
N VAL A 112 -22.92 1.52 1.82
CA VAL A 112 -24.16 2.29 1.75
C VAL A 112 -25.23 1.66 2.63
N GLY A 113 -25.42 0.34 2.56
CA GLY A 113 -26.40 -0.37 3.40
C GLY A 113 -26.08 -0.33 4.92
N LEU A 114 -24.79 -0.27 5.29
CA LEU A 114 -24.39 -0.12 6.69
C LEU A 114 -24.62 1.29 7.24
N LEU A 115 -24.28 2.32 6.43
CA LEU A 115 -24.29 3.72 6.85
C LEU A 115 -25.63 4.43 6.64
N GLN A 116 -26.59 3.79 5.94
CA GLN A 116 -27.91 4.33 5.67
C GLN A 116 -28.69 4.62 6.96
N ASP A 117 -29.60 5.59 6.94
CA ASP A 117 -30.39 5.99 8.11
C ASP A 117 -31.21 4.85 8.73
N THR A 118 -31.63 3.89 7.89
CA THR A 118 -32.27 2.62 8.29
C THR A 118 -31.30 1.45 8.35
N GLY A 119 -30.00 1.72 8.24
CA GLY A 119 -28.93 0.71 8.17
C GLY A 119 -28.68 0.00 9.51
N ILE A 120 -27.79 -1.00 9.45
CA ILE A 120 -27.47 -1.86 10.59
C ILE A 120 -26.91 -1.05 11.75
N ILE A 121 -26.06 -0.04 11.50
CA ILE A 121 -25.46 0.81 12.53
C ILE A 121 -26.54 1.59 13.27
N ASN A 122 -27.45 2.25 12.57
CA ASN A 122 -28.53 3.02 13.18
C ASN A 122 -29.55 2.13 13.89
N SER A 123 -29.81 0.92 13.37
CA SER A 123 -30.65 -0.07 14.05
C SER A 123 -30.04 -0.54 15.37
N PHE A 124 -28.73 -0.69 15.41
CA PHE A 124 -28.01 -1.04 16.63
C PHE A 124 -28.00 0.11 17.65
N LEU A 125 -27.75 1.37 17.19
CA LEU A 125 -27.84 2.56 18.03
C LEU A 125 -29.24 2.73 18.64
N ALA A 126 -30.28 2.52 17.85
CA ALA A 126 -31.65 2.60 18.32
C ALA A 126 -31.95 1.56 19.42
N ARG A 127 -31.39 0.35 19.34
CA ARG A 127 -31.52 -0.67 20.40
C ARG A 127 -30.80 -0.27 21.70
N LEU A 128 -29.74 0.54 21.60
CA LEU A 128 -29.03 1.07 22.77
C LEU A 128 -29.65 2.35 23.33
N GLY A 129 -30.77 2.82 22.76
CA GLY A 129 -31.41 4.06 23.18
C GLY A 129 -30.73 5.33 22.74
N LEU A 130 -29.76 5.24 21.79
CA LEU A 130 -29.02 6.38 21.24
C LEU A 130 -29.77 6.99 20.04
N PRO A 131 -29.65 8.31 19.81
CA PRO A 131 -30.26 8.95 18.66
C PRO A 131 -29.67 8.42 17.34
N ARG A 132 -30.49 8.37 16.30
CA ARG A 132 -30.05 8.00 14.95
C ARG A 132 -29.07 9.06 14.42
N LEU A 133 -27.98 8.62 13.82
CA LEU A 133 -26.96 9.45 13.23
C LEU A 133 -27.10 9.43 11.70
N THR A 134 -27.13 10.61 11.08
CA THR A 134 -27.01 10.73 9.63
C THR A 134 -25.57 10.54 9.19
N LEU A 135 -25.18 9.27 8.99
CA LEU A 135 -23.79 8.90 8.65
C LEU A 135 -23.54 8.98 7.15
N ILE A 136 -24.54 8.69 6.34
CA ILE A 136 -24.47 8.73 4.88
C ILE A 136 -24.25 10.17 4.39
N ARG A 137 -23.46 10.36 3.33
CA ARG A 137 -23.09 11.66 2.74
C ARG A 137 -22.32 12.61 3.66
N THR A 138 -21.73 12.08 4.72
CA THR A 138 -20.84 12.88 5.58
C THR A 138 -19.38 12.75 5.16
N PRO A 139 -18.54 13.77 5.45
CA PRO A 139 -17.09 13.69 5.25
C PRO A 139 -16.47 12.46 5.92
N ALA A 140 -16.95 12.12 7.12
CA ALA A 140 -16.50 10.96 7.87
C ALA A 140 -16.76 9.63 7.13
N ALA A 141 -17.93 9.50 6.48
CA ALA A 141 -18.24 8.31 5.68
C ALA A 141 -17.31 8.17 4.46
N VAL A 142 -16.98 9.31 3.81
CA VAL A 142 -16.04 9.32 2.68
C VAL A 142 -14.66 8.88 3.15
N VAL A 143 -14.12 9.46 4.21
CA VAL A 143 -12.83 9.08 4.79
C VAL A 143 -12.81 7.61 5.21
N LEU A 144 -13.87 7.12 5.89
CA LEU A 144 -13.99 5.73 6.28
C LEU A 144 -13.95 4.77 5.07
N GLY A 145 -14.71 5.08 4.01
CA GLY A 145 -14.71 4.30 2.77
C GLY A 145 -13.34 4.31 2.08
N MET A 146 -12.65 5.47 2.06
CA MET A 146 -11.28 5.57 1.53
C MET A 146 -10.31 4.74 2.34
N VAL A 147 -10.33 4.85 3.67
CA VAL A 147 -9.46 4.07 4.57
C VAL A 147 -9.67 2.57 4.34
N TYR A 148 -10.89 2.10 4.35
CA TYR A 148 -11.20 0.68 4.13
C TYR A 148 -10.67 0.17 2.77
N ASN A 149 -10.83 0.96 1.71
CA ASN A 149 -10.40 0.56 0.37
C ASN A 149 -8.87 0.58 0.21
N TYR A 150 -8.17 1.53 0.82
CA TYR A 150 -6.74 1.74 0.64
C TYR A 150 -5.86 1.12 1.73
N LEU A 151 -6.45 0.69 2.85
CA LEU A 151 -5.72 0.07 3.97
C LEU A 151 -4.86 -1.14 3.53
N PRO A 152 -5.36 -2.10 2.72
CA PRO A 152 -4.54 -3.21 2.24
C PRO A 152 -3.32 -2.75 1.44
N PHE A 153 -3.49 -1.72 0.58
CA PHE A 153 -2.40 -1.16 -0.22
C PHE A 153 -1.31 -0.50 0.62
N MET A 154 -1.64 -0.09 1.84
CA MET A 154 -0.66 0.46 2.79
C MET A 154 0.03 -0.64 3.60
N ILE A 155 -0.72 -1.64 4.06
CA ILE A 155 -0.19 -2.75 4.88
C ILE A 155 0.82 -3.58 4.09
N LEU A 156 0.52 -3.95 2.85
CA LEU A 156 1.31 -4.89 2.07
C LEU A 156 2.74 -4.42 1.79
N PRO A 157 2.99 -3.17 1.30
CA PRO A 157 4.35 -2.68 1.10
C PRO A 157 5.13 -2.53 2.41
N ILE A 158 4.48 -2.04 3.48
CA ILE A 158 5.12 -1.88 4.79
C ILE A 158 5.53 -3.25 5.34
N TYR A 159 4.63 -4.24 5.31
CA TYR A 159 4.93 -5.62 5.70
C TYR A 159 6.09 -6.20 4.89
N SER A 160 6.08 -6.03 3.57
CA SER A 160 7.15 -6.53 2.70
C SER A 160 8.51 -5.95 3.06
N ASN A 161 8.58 -4.63 3.31
CA ASN A 161 9.81 -3.96 3.70
C ASN A 161 10.30 -4.42 5.08
N ILE A 162 9.43 -4.50 6.08
CA ILE A 162 9.80 -4.99 7.42
C ILE A 162 10.32 -6.42 7.34
N ASN A 163 9.64 -7.30 6.61
CA ASN A 163 10.05 -8.69 6.45
C ASN A 163 11.41 -8.82 5.75
N GLN A 164 11.70 -7.99 4.75
CA GLN A 164 13.01 -7.96 4.10
C GLN A 164 14.11 -7.49 5.06
N ILE A 165 13.86 -6.47 5.87
CA ILE A 165 14.80 -5.98 6.87
C ILE A 165 15.08 -7.07 7.92
N CYS A 166 14.04 -7.70 8.46
CA CYS A 166 14.18 -8.78 9.43
C CYS A 166 14.99 -9.97 8.86
N ARG A 167 14.75 -10.35 7.61
CA ARG A 167 15.52 -11.40 6.93
C ARG A 167 17.00 -11.03 6.75
N ARG A 168 17.28 -9.78 6.37
CA ARG A 168 18.68 -9.29 6.24
C ARG A 168 19.41 -9.31 7.56
N ILE A 169 18.78 -8.84 8.64
CA ILE A 169 19.37 -8.85 9.98
C ILE A 169 19.67 -10.29 10.42
N ASN A 170 18.73 -11.22 10.23
CA ASN A 170 18.93 -12.62 10.56
C ASN A 170 20.07 -13.26 9.75
N SER A 171 20.12 -13.01 8.43
CA SER A 171 21.19 -13.54 7.58
C SER A 171 22.57 -12.98 7.98
N THR A 172 22.64 -11.70 8.31
CA THR A 172 23.88 -11.07 8.78
C THR A 172 24.27 -11.58 10.17
N GLY A 173 23.30 -11.78 11.07
CA GLY A 173 23.54 -12.33 12.39
C GLY A 173 24.07 -13.78 12.36
N HIS A 174 23.58 -14.62 11.46
CA HIS A 174 24.11 -15.96 11.24
C HIS A 174 25.55 -15.93 10.72
N PHE A 175 25.84 -15.06 9.74
CA PHE A 175 27.18 -14.89 9.20
C PHE A 175 28.20 -14.54 10.30
N TYR A 176 27.91 -13.55 11.14
CA TYR A 176 28.79 -13.21 12.27
C TYR A 176 28.90 -14.31 13.34
N ALA A 177 27.83 -15.07 13.57
CA ALA A 177 27.86 -16.16 14.53
C ALA A 177 28.76 -17.31 14.04
N ASP A 178 28.71 -17.64 12.76
CA ASP A 178 29.53 -18.66 12.13
C ASP A 178 31.02 -18.25 12.13
N ASP A 179 31.32 -16.98 11.80
CA ASP A 179 32.68 -16.43 11.88
C ASP A 179 33.26 -16.48 13.29
N ILE A 180 32.46 -16.15 14.32
CA ILE A 180 32.90 -16.22 15.72
C ILE A 180 33.12 -17.67 16.15
N ALA A 181 32.33 -18.61 15.69
CA ALA A 181 32.51 -20.04 15.99
C ALA A 181 33.82 -20.56 15.38
N GLU A 182 34.12 -20.24 14.12
CA GLU A 182 35.38 -20.59 13.45
C GLU A 182 36.59 -19.98 14.14
N LEU A 183 36.52 -18.71 14.57
CA LEU A 183 37.61 -18.06 15.32
C LEU A 183 37.87 -18.72 16.67
N LYS A 184 36.83 -19.18 17.38
CA LYS A 184 36.96 -19.92 18.63
C LYS A 184 37.60 -21.29 18.42
N GLU A 185 37.24 -21.98 17.36
CA GLU A 185 37.84 -23.28 17.02
C GLU A 185 39.33 -23.14 16.71
N ARG A 186 39.70 -22.18 15.87
CA ARG A 186 41.12 -21.85 15.57
C ARG A 186 41.90 -21.46 16.83
N GLN A 187 41.29 -20.69 17.73
CA GLN A 187 41.93 -20.35 19.01
C GLN A 187 42.19 -21.59 19.86
N GLY A 188 41.27 -22.55 19.87
CA GLY A 188 41.42 -23.84 20.55
C GLY A 188 42.58 -24.66 19.98
N GLU A 189 42.72 -24.73 18.65
CA GLU A 189 43.84 -25.43 17.99
C GLU A 189 45.18 -24.80 18.32
N ILE A 190 45.29 -23.48 18.30
CA ILE A 190 46.54 -22.78 18.68
C ILE A 190 46.93 -23.08 20.13
N TRP A 191 45.97 -23.10 21.07
CA TRP A 191 46.21 -23.46 22.44
C TRP A 191 46.70 -24.91 22.60
N GLN A 192 46.20 -25.85 21.82
CA GLN A 192 46.65 -27.24 21.80
C GLN A 192 48.08 -27.36 21.29
N LEU A 193 48.42 -26.64 20.20
CA LEU A 193 49.77 -26.62 19.63
C LEU A 193 50.80 -26.00 20.58
N LEU A 194 50.48 -24.93 21.28
CA LEU A 194 51.34 -24.31 22.27
C LEU A 194 51.59 -25.25 23.46
N LYS A 195 50.58 -25.99 23.89
CA LYS A 195 50.70 -26.95 24.99
C LYS A 195 51.52 -28.17 24.61
N SER A 196 51.42 -28.66 23.37
CA SER A 196 52.25 -29.77 22.88
C SER A 196 53.72 -29.38 22.73
N SER A 197 54.00 -28.16 22.24
CA SER A 197 55.37 -27.63 22.14
C SER A 197 56.05 -27.47 23.51
N GLN A 198 55.30 -27.05 24.53
CA GLN A 198 55.85 -26.96 25.92
C GLN A 198 56.12 -28.32 26.57
N SER A 199 55.46 -29.38 26.09
CA SER A 199 55.73 -30.75 26.65
C SER A 199 56.87 -31.46 25.95
N GLU A 200 57.38 -30.98 24.82
CA GLU A 200 58.56 -31.49 24.12
C GLU A 200 59.90 -30.88 24.65
N GLU A 201 59.83 -29.76 25.39
CA GLU A 201 61.00 -29.09 25.95
C GLU A 201 61.34 -29.52 27.39
N LEU A 202 60.64 -30.50 27.98
CA LEU A 202 60.87 -31.10 29.31
C LEU A 202 61.32 -32.54 29.16
#